data_4459056bc424f14598b7354b70cff65e
#
_entry.id   4459056bc424f14598b7354b70cff65e
#
_cell.length_a   1.000
_cell.length_b   1.000
_cell.length_c   1.000
_cell.angle_alpha   90.00
_cell.angle_beta   90.00
_cell.angle_gamma   90.00
#
_symmetry.space_group_name_H-M   'P 1'
#
loop_
_entity.id
_entity.type
_entity.pdbx_description
1 polymer ?
#
loop_
_entity_poly.entity_id
_entity_poly.type
_entity_poly.pdbx_seq_one_letter_code
_entity_poly.pdbx_strand_id
1 'polypeptide(L)'
;MTYATAQLDRMLSCLVIPCRVVAVDLAAAMVRVSDGSGWTSAWVRWHAQAAGKARHWRAPSLDEQGALISPSGEPAQGTFVPGLYGNAGAQPDNREHVEVWRFDDGGSLIYDWKAKSYTITLPSGTVAVKVAGSEVVVTDNAITAKAAAITLTGPVTINGKLSVTGDILGGARIIDTAGNTPNHKH
;
A
#
# COMPACT_ATOMS: atom_id res chain seq x y z
N MET A 1 14.21 -28.75 40.96
CA MET A 1 13.41 -27.59 40.50
C MET A 1 12.04 -27.76 41.13
N THR A 2 11.49 -26.72 41.79
CA THR A 2 10.14 -26.84 42.39
C THR A 2 9.08 -26.71 41.27
N TYR A 3 7.87 -27.22 41.53
CA TYR A 3 6.75 -27.07 40.57
C TYR A 3 6.47 -25.62 40.23
N ALA A 4 6.53 -24.69 41.18
CA ALA A 4 6.34 -23.27 40.96
C ALA A 4 7.42 -22.67 40.05
N THR A 5 8.69 -23.06 40.21
CA THR A 5 9.79 -22.60 39.37
C THR A 5 9.64 -23.09 37.94
N ALA A 6 9.26 -24.35 37.71
CA ALA A 6 9.01 -24.91 36.40
C ALA A 6 7.79 -24.24 35.69
N GLN A 7 6.76 -23.92 36.48
CA GLN A 7 5.61 -23.18 35.95
C GLN A 7 5.99 -21.75 35.50
N LEU A 8 6.75 -21.02 36.32
CA LEU A 8 7.25 -19.68 35.97
C LEU A 8 8.14 -19.71 34.72
N ASP A 9 9.04 -20.67 34.63
CA ASP A 9 9.91 -20.83 33.48
C ASP A 9 9.12 -21.08 32.21
N ARG A 10 8.10 -21.95 32.24
CA ARG A 10 7.18 -22.15 31.11
C ARG A 10 6.43 -20.87 30.73
N MET A 11 5.89 -20.15 31.72
CA MET A 11 5.17 -18.91 31.48
C MET A 11 6.09 -17.85 30.82
N LEU A 12 7.29 -17.69 31.31
CA LEU A 12 8.30 -16.76 30.77
C LEU A 12 8.67 -17.14 29.33
N SER A 13 8.92 -18.42 29.08
CA SER A 13 9.29 -18.91 27.74
C SER A 13 8.16 -18.72 26.72
N CYS A 14 6.91 -18.67 27.16
CA CYS A 14 5.75 -18.48 26.28
C CYS A 14 5.28 -17.02 26.16
N LEU A 15 5.90 -16.04 26.85
CA LEU A 15 5.48 -14.63 26.76
C LEU A 15 5.66 -14.05 25.37
N VAL A 16 6.76 -14.37 24.71
CA VAL A 16 7.08 -13.93 23.35
C VAL A 16 7.65 -15.12 22.58
N ILE A 17 6.93 -15.56 21.56
CA ILE A 17 7.31 -16.72 20.75
C ILE A 17 7.60 -16.22 19.32
N PRO A 18 8.86 -16.24 18.84
CA PRO A 18 9.14 -16.05 17.42
C PRO A 18 8.44 -17.13 16.60
N CYS A 19 7.73 -16.75 15.56
CA CYS A 19 6.88 -17.68 14.81
C CYS A 19 6.61 -17.19 13.38
N ARG A 20 6.02 -18.07 12.59
CA ARG A 20 5.56 -17.77 11.22
C ARG A 20 4.09 -18.14 11.06
N VAL A 21 3.42 -17.46 10.14
CA VAL A 21 2.01 -17.72 9.81
C VAL A 21 1.89 -19.05 9.06
N VAL A 22 0.99 -19.91 9.52
CA VAL A 22 0.69 -21.21 8.87
C VAL A 22 -0.75 -21.31 8.37
N ALA A 23 -1.64 -20.42 8.81
CA ALA A 23 -2.99 -20.31 8.29
C ALA A 23 -3.54 -18.89 8.53
N VAL A 24 -4.41 -18.42 7.63
CA VAL A 24 -5.07 -17.12 7.72
C VAL A 24 -6.57 -17.30 7.53
N ASP A 25 -7.37 -16.74 8.44
CA ASP A 25 -8.80 -16.57 8.30
C ASP A 25 -9.10 -15.08 8.09
N LEU A 26 -9.35 -14.71 6.83
CA LEU A 26 -9.62 -13.33 6.45
C LEU A 26 -10.96 -12.82 6.98
N ALA A 27 -11.95 -13.68 7.11
CA ALA A 27 -13.29 -13.30 7.57
C ALA A 27 -13.31 -13.00 9.08
N ALA A 28 -12.60 -13.83 9.86
CA ALA A 28 -12.47 -13.62 11.29
C ALA A 28 -11.34 -12.65 11.67
N ALA A 29 -10.48 -12.26 10.72
CA ALA A 29 -9.23 -11.51 10.96
C ALA A 29 -8.34 -12.22 11.98
N MET A 30 -8.09 -13.52 11.76
CA MET A 30 -7.29 -14.38 12.65
C MET A 30 -6.23 -15.15 11.86
N VAL A 31 -5.15 -15.51 12.56
CA VAL A 31 -4.08 -16.35 12.02
C VAL A 31 -3.80 -17.51 12.95
N ARG A 32 -3.20 -18.57 12.43
CA ARG A 32 -2.47 -19.57 13.21
C ARG A 32 -0.99 -19.43 12.89
N VAL A 33 -0.18 -19.54 13.90
CA VAL A 33 1.28 -19.39 13.79
C VAL A 33 1.99 -20.61 14.37
N SER A 34 3.18 -20.89 13.87
CA SER A 34 4.03 -21.99 14.33
C SER A 34 5.44 -21.52 14.60
N ASP A 35 6.06 -22.06 15.64
CA ASP A 35 7.48 -21.85 15.97
C ASP A 35 8.44 -22.69 15.09
N GLY A 36 7.87 -23.60 14.27
CA GLY A 36 8.64 -24.52 13.44
C GLY A 36 9.13 -25.80 14.15
N SER A 37 8.89 -25.95 15.45
CA SER A 37 9.30 -27.14 16.24
C SER A 37 8.19 -28.18 16.41
N GLY A 38 7.10 -28.06 15.66
CA GLY A 38 5.93 -28.93 15.73
C GLY A 38 4.74 -28.33 16.49
N TRP A 39 4.92 -27.17 17.12
CA TRP A 39 3.83 -26.46 17.77
C TRP A 39 3.10 -25.52 16.79
N THR A 40 1.78 -25.44 16.97
CA THR A 40 0.91 -24.50 16.22
C THR A 40 -0.10 -23.89 17.19
N SER A 41 -0.29 -22.59 17.11
CA SER A 41 -1.22 -21.84 17.96
C SER A 41 -2.69 -22.21 17.69
N ALA A 42 -3.59 -21.87 18.63
CA ALA A 42 -4.98 -21.61 18.30
C ALA A 42 -5.11 -20.46 17.31
N TRP A 43 -6.33 -20.16 16.85
CA TRP A 43 -6.61 -18.95 16.10
C TRP A 43 -6.43 -17.73 17.01
N VAL A 44 -5.54 -16.82 16.61
CA VAL A 44 -5.21 -15.59 17.32
C VAL A 44 -5.36 -14.38 16.41
N ARG A 45 -5.64 -13.22 16.99
CA ARG A 45 -5.71 -11.95 16.24
C ARG A 45 -4.31 -11.51 15.85
N TRP A 46 -4.22 -10.72 14.76
CA TRP A 46 -2.96 -10.02 14.44
C TRP A 46 -3.06 -8.52 14.73
N HIS A 47 -1.92 -7.89 14.92
CA HIS A 47 -1.80 -6.45 15.05
C HIS A 47 -1.96 -5.76 13.70
N ALA A 48 -2.80 -4.71 13.66
CA ALA A 48 -2.87 -3.73 12.59
C ALA A 48 -2.24 -2.41 13.06
N GLN A 49 -1.80 -1.58 12.14
CA GLN A 49 -1.26 -0.23 12.47
C GLN A 49 -2.33 0.68 13.09
N ALA A 50 -3.59 0.52 12.73
CA ALA A 50 -4.71 1.25 13.31
C ALA A 50 -5.98 0.39 13.29
N ALA A 51 -6.72 0.37 14.39
CA ALA A 51 -7.94 -0.44 14.58
C ALA A 51 -9.06 0.32 15.33
N GLY A 52 -9.03 1.67 15.32
CA GLY A 52 -10.04 2.53 15.92
C GLY A 52 -11.00 3.14 14.88
N LYS A 53 -11.21 4.46 14.95
CA LYS A 53 -11.97 5.23 13.93
C LYS A 53 -11.28 5.18 12.57
N ALA A 54 -9.96 5.36 12.53
CA ALA A 54 -9.15 4.98 11.38
C ALA A 54 -8.77 3.50 11.50
N ARG A 55 -8.78 2.79 10.39
CA ARG A 55 -8.45 1.35 10.33
C ARG A 55 -7.52 1.08 9.16
N HIS A 56 -6.49 0.28 9.42
CA HIS A 56 -5.57 -0.20 8.42
C HIS A 56 -5.80 -1.70 8.22
N TRP A 57 -5.88 -2.13 6.98
CA TRP A 57 -6.03 -3.54 6.62
C TRP A 57 -4.84 -4.00 5.77
N ARG A 58 -4.07 -4.92 6.33
CA ARG A 58 -3.08 -5.74 5.65
C ARG A 58 -3.12 -7.13 6.30
N ALA A 59 -3.65 -8.10 5.60
CA ALA A 59 -3.63 -9.48 6.06
C ALA A 59 -2.19 -9.99 6.06
N PRO A 60 -1.74 -10.71 7.10
CA PRO A 60 -0.47 -11.42 7.07
C PRO A 60 -0.46 -12.49 5.98
N SER A 61 0.69 -12.70 5.37
CA SER A 61 0.89 -13.74 4.36
C SER A 61 1.29 -15.07 4.98
N LEU A 62 1.05 -16.18 4.30
CA LEU A 62 1.63 -17.47 4.71
C LEU A 62 3.14 -17.36 4.77
N ASP A 63 3.75 -18.00 5.75
CA ASP A 63 5.17 -17.97 6.09
C ASP A 63 5.70 -16.60 6.54
N GLU A 64 4.88 -15.55 6.61
CA GLU A 64 5.28 -14.26 7.18
C GLU A 64 5.73 -14.45 8.62
N GLN A 65 6.92 -13.95 8.92
CA GLN A 65 7.54 -14.05 10.24
C GLN A 65 7.11 -12.90 11.14
N GLY A 66 7.01 -13.20 12.41
CA GLY A 66 6.61 -12.28 13.45
C GLY A 66 6.80 -12.86 14.83
N ALA A 67 6.13 -12.28 15.81
CA ALA A 67 6.14 -12.74 17.18
C ALA A 67 4.71 -12.89 17.72
N LEU A 68 4.44 -13.99 18.39
CA LEU A 68 3.24 -14.13 19.22
C LEU A 68 3.54 -13.58 20.60
N ILE A 69 2.79 -12.58 21.03
CA ILE A 69 2.84 -12.01 22.38
C ILE A 69 1.69 -12.60 23.17
N SER A 70 2.01 -13.29 24.27
CA SER A 70 1.06 -14.08 25.04
C SER A 70 0.91 -13.53 26.46
N PRO A 71 -0.24 -12.96 26.83
CA PRO A 71 -0.48 -12.52 28.20
C PRO A 71 -0.27 -13.67 29.18
N SER A 72 0.49 -13.45 30.26
CA SER A 72 0.80 -14.45 31.28
C SER A 72 1.38 -15.77 30.74
N GLY A 73 2.00 -15.75 29.55
CA GLY A 73 2.53 -16.94 28.92
C GLY A 73 1.47 -17.94 28.44
N GLU A 74 0.25 -17.47 28.14
CA GLU A 74 -0.83 -18.28 27.59
C GLU A 74 -1.00 -18.03 26.08
N PRO A 75 -0.44 -18.89 25.21
CA PRO A 75 -0.45 -18.65 23.77
C PRO A 75 -1.84 -18.61 23.13
N ALA A 76 -2.85 -19.26 23.73
CA ALA A 76 -4.22 -19.24 23.22
C ALA A 76 -4.88 -17.86 23.35
N GLN A 77 -4.39 -17.01 24.25
CA GLN A 77 -4.83 -15.62 24.42
C GLN A 77 -3.88 -14.63 23.75
N GLY A 78 -2.93 -15.13 23.01
CA GLY A 78 -1.90 -14.33 22.33
C GLY A 78 -2.44 -13.45 21.20
N THR A 79 -1.60 -12.53 20.81
CA THR A 79 -1.79 -11.71 19.59
C THR A 79 -0.51 -11.75 18.76
N PHE A 80 -0.66 -11.94 17.46
CA PHE A 80 0.46 -12.01 16.53
C PHE A 80 0.86 -10.61 16.07
N VAL A 81 2.13 -10.27 16.19
CA VAL A 81 2.74 -9.05 15.64
C VAL A 81 3.53 -9.45 14.38
N PRO A 82 3.00 -9.15 13.19
CA PRO A 82 3.65 -9.47 11.91
C PRO A 82 4.82 -8.53 11.60
N GLY A 83 5.57 -8.83 10.55
CA GLY A 83 6.49 -7.89 9.91
C GLY A 83 7.94 -8.02 10.35
N LEU A 84 8.41 -9.19 10.67
CA LEU A 84 9.85 -9.49 10.73
C LEU A 84 10.35 -9.88 9.33
N TYR A 85 11.43 -9.24 8.86
CA TYR A 85 12.08 -9.65 7.62
C TYR A 85 12.64 -11.05 7.75
N GLY A 86 12.42 -11.87 6.75
CA GLY A 86 12.80 -13.27 6.75
C GLY A 86 12.67 -13.93 5.38
N ASN A 87 12.56 -15.25 5.36
CA ASN A 87 12.54 -16.02 4.12
C ASN A 87 11.28 -15.76 3.26
N ALA A 88 10.17 -15.39 3.87
CA ALA A 88 8.94 -15.05 3.16
C ALA A 88 8.94 -13.64 2.58
N GLY A 89 9.78 -12.75 3.11
CA GLY A 89 9.90 -11.36 2.65
C GLY A 89 11.17 -10.72 3.17
N ALA A 90 12.12 -10.46 2.27
CA ALA A 90 13.29 -9.65 2.58
C ALA A 90 12.90 -8.16 2.66
N GLN A 91 13.79 -7.33 3.22
CA GLN A 91 13.60 -5.89 3.20
C GLN A 91 13.45 -5.39 1.75
N PRO A 92 12.48 -4.50 1.47
CA PRO A 92 12.21 -4.01 0.12
C PRO A 92 13.25 -3.01 -0.39
N ASP A 93 14.02 -2.39 0.51
CA ASP A 93 15.04 -1.37 0.22
C ASP A 93 16.09 -1.32 1.34
N ASN A 94 17.25 -0.70 1.08
CA ASN A 94 18.33 -0.52 2.06
C ASN A 94 18.81 0.94 2.18
N ARG A 95 18.11 1.88 1.57
CA ARG A 95 18.41 3.32 1.69
C ARG A 95 17.79 3.88 2.96
N GLU A 96 18.55 4.70 3.71
CA GLU A 96 18.09 5.31 4.97
C GLU A 96 17.05 6.43 4.80
N HIS A 97 16.91 6.96 3.59
CA HIS A 97 16.11 8.14 3.27
C HIS A 97 14.88 7.82 2.41
N VAL A 98 14.34 6.61 2.55
CA VAL A 98 13.13 6.19 1.84
C VAL A 98 12.15 5.50 2.78
N GLU A 99 10.87 5.67 2.50
CA GLU A 99 9.81 4.78 2.95
C GLU A 99 9.28 4.03 1.73
N VAL A 100 9.21 2.69 1.82
CA VAL A 100 8.86 1.83 0.68
C VAL A 100 7.76 0.88 1.09
N TRP A 101 6.68 0.88 0.34
CA TRP A 101 5.66 -0.16 0.35
C TRP A 101 5.76 -0.92 -0.96
N ARG A 102 6.09 -2.20 -0.89
CA ARG A 102 6.19 -3.09 -2.05
C ARG A 102 5.12 -4.17 -1.96
N PHE A 103 4.45 -4.40 -3.07
CA PHE A 103 3.38 -5.39 -3.19
C PHE A 103 3.88 -6.60 -4.00
N ASP A 104 3.17 -7.72 -3.86
CA ASP A 104 3.55 -9.01 -4.46
C ASP A 104 3.54 -8.99 -6.01
N ASP A 105 2.67 -8.18 -6.60
CA ASP A 105 2.57 -7.98 -8.05
C ASP A 105 3.68 -7.06 -8.64
N GLY A 106 4.61 -6.59 -7.79
CA GLY A 106 5.67 -5.65 -8.16
C GLY A 106 5.26 -4.18 -8.06
N GLY A 107 4.02 -3.88 -7.71
CA GLY A 107 3.56 -2.54 -7.39
C GLY A 107 4.32 -1.95 -6.21
N SER A 108 4.48 -0.61 -6.18
CA SER A 108 5.16 0.05 -5.06
C SER A 108 4.70 1.50 -4.85
N LEU A 109 4.80 1.93 -3.59
CA LEU A 109 4.71 3.32 -3.17
C LEU A 109 6.05 3.68 -2.53
N ILE A 110 6.73 4.71 -3.03
CA ILE A 110 8.04 5.11 -2.53
C ILE A 110 8.03 6.61 -2.25
N TYR A 111 8.33 7.00 -1.01
CA TYR A 111 8.66 8.35 -0.65
C TYR A 111 10.15 8.45 -0.38
N ASP A 112 10.84 9.28 -1.16
CA ASP A 112 12.27 9.57 -1.00
C ASP A 112 12.43 11.03 -0.56
N TRP A 113 12.75 11.25 0.74
CA TRP A 113 12.86 12.60 1.28
C TRP A 113 14.16 13.30 0.92
N LYS A 114 15.17 12.59 0.44
CA LYS A 114 16.39 13.18 -0.10
C LYS A 114 16.15 13.71 -1.51
N ALA A 115 15.51 12.92 -2.37
CA ALA A 115 15.09 13.33 -3.72
C ALA A 115 13.83 14.21 -3.70
N LYS A 116 13.10 14.29 -2.58
CA LYS A 116 11.81 15.00 -2.41
C LYS A 116 10.77 14.51 -3.43
N SER A 117 10.72 13.21 -3.63
CA SER A 117 9.82 12.57 -4.61
C SER A 117 8.90 11.56 -3.94
N TYR A 118 7.65 11.51 -4.39
CA TYR A 118 6.70 10.46 -4.09
C TYR A 118 6.30 9.75 -5.37
N THR A 119 6.61 8.46 -5.46
CA THR A 119 6.43 7.67 -6.67
C THR A 119 5.45 6.53 -6.42
N ILE A 120 4.46 6.41 -7.29
CA ILE A 120 3.55 5.28 -7.37
C ILE A 120 3.89 4.52 -8.65
N THR A 121 4.25 3.26 -8.52
CA THR A 121 4.57 2.40 -9.67
C THR A 121 3.68 1.16 -9.64
N LEU A 122 3.02 0.90 -10.76
CA LEU A 122 2.31 -0.35 -11.02
C LEU A 122 2.89 -0.97 -12.29
N PRO A 123 3.13 -2.29 -12.35
CA PRO A 123 3.53 -2.97 -13.58
C PRO A 123 2.49 -2.86 -14.70
N SER A 124 1.22 -2.85 -14.31
CA SER A 124 0.05 -2.63 -15.17
C SER A 124 -1.16 -2.23 -14.32
N GLY A 125 -2.23 -1.75 -14.94
CA GLY A 125 -3.47 -1.47 -14.24
C GLY A 125 -3.81 0.02 -14.14
N THR A 126 -4.24 0.48 -12.96
CA THR A 126 -4.83 1.82 -12.82
C THR A 126 -4.43 2.50 -11.52
N VAL A 127 -3.98 3.75 -11.62
CA VAL A 127 -3.90 4.69 -10.50
C VAL A 127 -5.03 5.70 -10.63
N ALA A 128 -5.88 5.82 -9.64
CA ALA A 128 -7.02 6.73 -9.65
C ALA A 128 -7.08 7.59 -8.38
N VAL A 129 -7.28 8.89 -8.57
CA VAL A 129 -7.63 9.84 -7.51
C VAL A 129 -9.07 10.27 -7.74
N LYS A 130 -9.95 9.99 -6.77
CA LYS A 130 -11.41 10.23 -6.89
C LYS A 130 -11.94 11.03 -5.72
N VAL A 131 -12.72 12.06 -6.03
CA VAL A 131 -13.47 12.84 -5.04
C VAL A 131 -14.86 13.10 -5.61
N ALA A 132 -15.87 12.45 -5.06
CA ALA A 132 -17.25 12.52 -5.55
C ALA A 132 -17.33 12.27 -7.07
N GLY A 133 -17.75 13.25 -7.86
CA GLY A 133 -17.87 13.16 -9.31
C GLY A 133 -16.62 13.52 -10.11
N SER A 134 -15.55 13.92 -9.45
CA SER A 134 -14.27 14.31 -10.07
C SER A 134 -13.24 13.21 -9.94
N GLU A 135 -12.47 12.95 -11.01
CA GLU A 135 -11.43 11.92 -11.00
C GLU A 135 -10.27 12.26 -11.94
N VAL A 136 -9.08 11.81 -11.56
CA VAL A 136 -7.91 11.69 -12.43
C VAL A 136 -7.50 10.22 -12.44
N VAL A 137 -7.41 9.65 -13.62
CA VAL A 137 -7.10 8.23 -13.83
C VAL A 137 -5.91 8.10 -14.75
N VAL A 138 -4.91 7.35 -14.33
CA VAL A 138 -3.74 6.96 -15.14
C VAL A 138 -3.81 5.46 -15.36
N THR A 139 -3.73 5.05 -16.60
CA THR A 139 -3.65 3.64 -17.03
C THR A 139 -2.40 3.43 -17.87
N ASP A 140 -2.17 2.22 -18.33
CA ASP A 140 -1.01 1.88 -19.20
C ASP A 140 -0.93 2.75 -20.46
N ASN A 141 -2.08 3.22 -20.98
CA ASN A 141 -2.15 3.90 -22.29
C ASN A 141 -2.84 5.26 -22.26
N ALA A 142 -3.37 5.70 -21.11
CA ALA A 142 -4.15 6.93 -21.06
C ALA A 142 -4.04 7.65 -19.72
N ILE A 143 -4.17 8.98 -19.78
CA ILE A 143 -4.45 9.83 -18.63
C ILE A 143 -5.79 10.52 -18.87
N THR A 144 -6.73 10.34 -17.99
CA THR A 144 -8.06 10.94 -18.05
C THR A 144 -8.29 11.83 -16.84
N ALA A 145 -8.70 13.07 -17.08
CA ALA A 145 -9.19 13.97 -16.04
C ALA A 145 -10.65 14.30 -16.32
N LYS A 146 -11.52 14.08 -15.34
CA LYS A 146 -12.97 14.34 -15.42
C LYS A 146 -13.40 15.15 -14.21
N ALA A 147 -14.04 16.28 -14.46
CA ALA A 147 -14.65 17.13 -13.44
C ALA A 147 -15.69 18.05 -14.12
N ALA A 148 -16.53 18.73 -13.33
CA ALA A 148 -17.41 19.78 -13.81
C ALA A 148 -16.64 20.97 -14.41
N ALA A 149 -15.43 21.24 -13.88
CA ALA A 149 -14.50 22.23 -14.43
C ALA A 149 -13.06 21.76 -14.20
N ILE A 150 -12.18 22.03 -15.17
CA ILE A 150 -10.74 21.79 -15.08
C ILE A 150 -10.04 23.12 -15.37
N THR A 151 -9.26 23.64 -14.42
CA THR A 151 -8.53 24.90 -14.56
C THR A 151 -7.04 24.60 -14.64
N LEU A 152 -6.37 25.09 -15.70
CA LEU A 152 -4.93 25.06 -15.86
C LEU A 152 -4.39 26.48 -15.78
N THR A 153 -3.53 26.78 -14.83
CA THR A 153 -2.94 28.11 -14.63
C THR A 153 -1.47 28.08 -15.01
N GLY A 154 -1.09 28.88 -16.00
CA GLY A 154 0.27 28.97 -16.52
C GLY A 154 0.38 28.54 -17.98
N PRO A 155 1.61 28.58 -18.57
CA PRO A 155 1.83 28.10 -19.94
C PRO A 155 1.51 26.61 -20.07
N VAL A 156 0.73 26.23 -21.09
CA VAL A 156 0.42 24.83 -21.41
C VAL A 156 1.02 24.50 -22.79
N THR A 157 1.83 23.44 -22.85
CA THR A 157 2.41 22.93 -24.10
C THR A 157 1.78 21.59 -24.44
N ILE A 158 1.25 21.45 -25.65
CA ILE A 158 0.69 20.22 -26.19
C ILE A 158 1.53 19.76 -27.38
N ASN A 159 2.26 18.66 -27.23
CA ASN A 159 3.04 18.03 -28.28
C ASN A 159 2.19 17.01 -29.03
N GLY A 160 1.37 17.44 -29.96
CA GLY A 160 0.47 16.59 -30.72
C GLY A 160 -0.82 17.29 -31.10
N LYS A 161 -1.81 16.52 -31.51
CA LYS A 161 -3.11 17.06 -31.93
C LYS A 161 -3.94 17.43 -30.69
N LEU A 162 -4.46 18.67 -30.67
CA LEU A 162 -5.53 19.07 -29.77
C LEU A 162 -6.88 18.88 -30.49
N SER A 163 -7.80 18.14 -29.84
CA SER A 163 -9.19 18.01 -30.28
C SER A 163 -10.10 18.64 -29.24
N VAL A 164 -10.88 19.62 -29.64
CA VAL A 164 -11.85 20.32 -28.79
C VAL A 164 -13.23 20.15 -29.40
N THR A 165 -14.21 19.69 -28.61
CA THR A 165 -15.60 19.44 -29.08
C THR A 165 -16.53 20.62 -28.83
N GLY A 166 -16.09 21.65 -28.12
CA GLY A 166 -16.80 22.90 -27.86
C GLY A 166 -16.04 24.11 -28.36
N ASP A 167 -16.44 25.28 -27.91
CA ASP A 167 -15.83 26.54 -28.30
C ASP A 167 -14.43 26.73 -27.69
N ILE A 168 -13.54 27.38 -28.42
CA ILE A 168 -12.25 27.88 -27.93
C ILE A 168 -12.36 29.40 -27.78
N LEU A 169 -12.39 29.88 -26.53
CA LEU A 169 -12.39 31.31 -26.21
C LEU A 169 -10.96 31.78 -25.95
N GLY A 170 -10.39 32.56 -26.83
CA GLY A 170 -9.08 33.19 -26.68
C GLY A 170 -9.23 34.62 -26.16
N GLY A 171 -8.73 34.94 -24.95
CA GLY A 171 -8.66 36.33 -24.45
C GLY A 171 -7.59 37.18 -25.09
N ALA A 172 -6.76 36.58 -25.98
CA ALA A 172 -5.71 37.22 -26.79
C ALA A 172 -5.65 36.56 -28.17
N ARG A 173 -4.55 36.77 -28.93
CA ARG A 173 -4.41 36.22 -30.27
C ARG A 173 -4.26 34.69 -30.25
N ILE A 174 -4.95 34.02 -31.18
CA ILE A 174 -4.65 32.64 -31.57
C ILE A 174 -3.69 32.75 -32.77
N ILE A 175 -2.46 32.28 -32.64
CA ILE A 175 -1.41 32.36 -33.63
C ILE A 175 -1.22 31.00 -34.28
N ASP A 176 -1.47 30.90 -35.57
CA ASP A 176 -1.11 29.76 -36.40
C ASP A 176 0.16 30.14 -37.23
N THR A 177 1.26 29.43 -36.99
CA THR A 177 2.54 29.69 -37.66
C THR A 177 2.70 28.95 -38.98
N ALA A 178 1.83 27.99 -39.28
CA ALA A 178 1.90 27.15 -40.50
C ALA A 178 0.85 27.52 -41.56
N GLY A 179 0.00 28.52 -41.30
CA GLY A 179 -1.10 28.93 -42.17
C GLY A 179 -2.41 28.20 -41.90
N ASN A 180 -3.51 28.90 -42.18
CA ASN A 180 -4.85 28.45 -41.93
C ASN A 180 -5.34 27.50 -43.04
N THR A 181 -6.04 26.43 -42.70
CA THR A 181 -6.66 25.55 -43.71
C THR A 181 -7.82 26.26 -44.42
N PRO A 182 -8.16 25.89 -45.70
CA PRO A 182 -9.18 26.56 -46.50
C PRO A 182 -10.60 26.60 -45.90
N ASN A 183 -10.85 25.83 -44.86
CA ASN A 183 -12.18 25.72 -44.21
C ASN A 183 -12.39 26.62 -42.98
N HIS A 184 -11.43 27.53 -42.69
CA HIS A 184 -11.57 28.50 -41.59
C HIS A 184 -12.30 29.74 -42.16
N LYS A 185 -13.53 29.96 -41.72
CA LYS A 185 -14.30 31.18 -42.00
C LYS A 185 -14.26 32.11 -40.80
N HIS A 186 -13.95 33.37 -41.04
CA HIS A 186 -14.05 34.45 -40.04
C HIS A 186 -15.47 34.98 -39.95
#